data_877e9bb3640a97e8b0868621a803db0e
#
_entry.id   877e9bb3640a97e8b0868621a803db0e
#
_cell.length_a   1.000
_cell.length_b   1.000
_cell.length_c   1.000
_cell.angle_alpha   90.00
_cell.angle_beta   90.00
_cell.angle_gamma   90.00
#
_symmetry.space_group_name_H-M   'P 1'
#
loop_
_entity.id
_entity.type
_entity.pdbx_description
1 polymer ?
#
loop_
_entity_poly.entity_id
_entity_poly.type
_entity_poly.pdbx_seq_one_letter_code
_entity_poly.pdbx_strand_id
1 'polypeptide(L)'
;EYTLPLDEARIAREGEDVTVLSWGAMVRHAETAADRVDADVEIVDLRTLSPLDVETVLESVKKTGRCVVFHEARRTLGLGAELGSLVNEYAFDRLLAPVRRATGYDVHFPGNVIEDEYLPDADRAQYAIEAVMDYEF
;
A
#
# COMPACT_ATOMS: atom_id res chain seq x y z
N GLU A 1 -5.13 9.81 27.88
CA GLU A 1 -6.15 9.76 26.83
C GLU A 1 -5.70 10.66 25.69
N TYR A 2 -5.70 10.14 24.47
CA TYR A 2 -5.39 10.90 23.27
C TYR A 2 -6.46 10.65 22.20
N THR A 3 -6.65 11.60 21.30
CA THR A 3 -7.54 11.48 20.16
C THR A 3 -6.74 11.60 18.87
N LEU A 4 -7.18 10.90 17.84
CA LEU A 4 -6.63 11.00 16.49
C LEU A 4 -7.68 11.59 15.57
N PRO A 5 -7.30 12.51 14.66
CA PRO A 5 -8.21 12.98 13.62
C PRO A 5 -8.63 11.82 12.71
N LEU A 6 -9.85 11.88 12.17
CA LEU A 6 -10.39 10.84 11.30
C LEU A 6 -9.96 10.98 9.82
N ASP A 7 -9.40 12.10 9.46
CA ASP A 7 -9.04 12.49 8.10
C ASP A 7 -7.53 12.69 7.91
N GLU A 8 -6.72 12.15 8.83
CA GLU A 8 -5.26 12.23 8.76
C GLU A 8 -4.63 10.82 8.68
N ALA A 9 -3.90 10.56 7.61
CA ALA A 9 -3.01 9.43 7.49
C ALA A 9 -1.74 9.66 8.34
N ARG A 10 -0.96 8.62 8.50
CA ARG A 10 0.32 8.68 9.21
C ARG A 10 1.43 8.13 8.32
N ILE A 11 2.53 8.86 8.21
CA ILE A 11 3.77 8.27 7.73
C ILE A 11 4.30 7.35 8.83
N ALA A 12 4.10 6.05 8.64
CA ALA A 12 4.56 5.03 9.58
C ALA A 12 6.07 4.79 9.44
N ARG A 13 6.61 4.98 8.26
CA ARG A 13 8.03 4.92 7.93
C ARG A 13 8.32 5.93 6.82
N GLU A 14 9.33 6.76 7.01
CA GLU A 14 9.84 7.65 5.97
C GLU A 14 10.64 6.87 4.93
N GLY A 15 10.61 7.31 3.66
CA GLY A 15 11.39 6.72 2.58
C GLY A 15 11.32 7.56 1.30
N GLU A 16 12.22 7.31 0.35
CA GLU A 16 12.38 8.13 -0.85
C GLU A 16 12.21 7.35 -2.18
N ASP A 17 12.19 6.01 -2.15
CA ASP A 17 12.22 5.21 -3.39
C ASP A 17 10.86 4.67 -3.80
N VAL A 18 10.02 4.28 -2.85
CA VAL A 18 8.70 3.69 -3.10
C VAL A 18 7.73 3.95 -1.95
N THR A 19 6.49 4.30 -2.27
CA THR A 19 5.40 4.44 -1.30
C THR A 19 4.58 3.15 -1.21
N VAL A 20 4.38 2.65 0.01
CA VAL A 20 3.43 1.59 0.32
C VAL A 20 2.23 2.19 1.05
N LEU A 21 1.07 2.20 0.40
CA LEU A 21 -0.21 2.60 1.00
C LEU A 21 -0.84 1.38 1.67
N SER A 22 -1.07 1.45 2.97
CA SER A 22 -1.58 0.32 3.73
C SER A 22 -2.44 0.77 4.91
N TRP A 23 -3.14 -0.15 5.56
CA TRP A 23 -3.95 0.10 6.76
C TRP A 23 -4.17 -1.15 7.60
N GLY A 24 -4.56 -0.96 8.84
CA GLY A 24 -4.86 -2.05 9.76
C GLY A 24 -3.67 -2.97 10.01
N ALA A 25 -3.91 -4.27 10.03
CA ALA A 25 -2.87 -5.27 10.30
C ALA A 25 -1.77 -5.30 9.23
N MET A 26 -2.10 -4.90 8.00
CA MET A 26 -1.16 -4.96 6.88
C MET A 26 0.00 -3.97 7.00
N VAL A 27 -0.14 -2.91 7.80
CA VAL A 27 0.97 -1.96 8.05
C VAL A 27 2.19 -2.68 8.64
N ARG A 28 1.99 -3.62 9.57
CA ARG A 28 3.10 -4.40 10.17
C ARG A 28 3.80 -5.31 9.15
N HIS A 29 3.02 -5.91 8.25
CA HIS A 29 3.58 -6.72 7.17
C HIS A 29 4.34 -5.86 6.16
N ALA A 30 3.87 -4.63 5.89
CA ALA A 30 4.58 -3.67 5.07
C ALA A 30 5.91 -3.24 5.71
N GLU A 31 5.94 -2.97 7.01
CA GLU A 31 7.17 -2.68 7.78
C GLU A 31 8.16 -3.84 7.69
N THR A 32 7.67 -5.08 7.88
CA THR A 32 8.51 -6.29 7.75
C THR A 32 9.07 -6.45 6.33
N ALA A 33 8.27 -6.19 5.30
CA ALA A 33 8.71 -6.24 3.91
C ALA A 33 9.76 -5.16 3.61
N ALA A 34 9.56 -3.94 4.12
CA ALA A 34 10.48 -2.82 3.97
C ALA A 34 11.87 -3.12 4.58
N ASP A 35 11.93 -3.90 5.66
CA ASP A 35 13.21 -4.30 6.28
C ASP A 35 13.98 -5.38 5.48
N ARG A 36 13.36 -5.96 4.45
CA ARG A 36 13.92 -7.05 3.65
C ARG A 36 14.40 -6.62 2.27
N VAL A 37 14.04 -5.42 1.84
CA VAL A 37 14.42 -4.88 0.53
C VAL A 37 15.53 -3.83 0.68
N ASP A 38 16.31 -3.63 -0.37
CA ASP A 38 17.34 -2.59 -0.40
C ASP A 38 16.77 -1.18 -0.68
N ALA A 39 15.50 -1.09 -1.12
CA ALA A 39 14.84 0.17 -1.40
C ALA A 39 14.49 0.95 -0.12
N ASP A 40 14.54 2.26 -0.20
CA ASP A 40 14.09 3.16 0.86
C ASP A 40 12.58 3.35 0.79
N VAL A 41 11.86 2.55 1.60
CA VAL A 41 10.41 2.40 1.54
C VAL A 41 9.71 3.38 2.46
N GLU A 42 8.86 4.25 1.90
CA GLU A 42 7.89 5.02 2.67
C GLU A 42 6.61 4.21 2.89
N ILE A 43 6.13 4.17 4.13
CA ILE A 43 4.87 3.50 4.48
C ILE A 43 3.87 4.53 4.98
N VAL A 44 2.76 4.66 4.26
CA VAL A 44 1.62 5.47 4.64
C VAL A 44 0.54 4.58 5.24
N ASP A 45 0.32 4.72 6.54
CA ASP A 45 -0.82 4.13 7.25
C ASP A 45 -2.04 5.04 7.07
N LEU A 46 -2.99 4.61 6.26
CA LEU A 46 -4.17 5.42 5.92
C LEU A 46 -5.09 5.68 7.12
N ARG A 47 -5.08 4.82 8.16
CA ARG A 47 -5.92 4.89 9.37
C ARG A 47 -7.41 4.94 9.07
N THR A 48 -7.86 5.93 8.30
CA THR A 48 -9.25 6.14 7.92
C THR A 48 -9.41 6.05 6.40
N LEU A 49 -10.40 5.27 5.97
CA LEU A 49 -10.67 5.03 4.54
C LEU A 49 -11.80 5.94 4.02
N SER A 50 -12.62 6.48 4.93
CA SER A 50 -13.67 7.45 4.63
C SER A 50 -13.94 8.31 5.88
N PRO A 51 -13.56 9.61 5.86
CA PRO A 51 -12.83 10.29 4.79
C PRO A 51 -11.41 9.76 4.60
N LEU A 52 -10.90 9.81 3.36
CA LEU A 52 -9.54 9.44 3.00
C LEU A 52 -8.67 10.70 2.99
N ASP A 53 -7.47 10.62 3.56
CA ASP A 53 -6.44 11.65 3.43
C ASP A 53 -5.75 11.58 2.05
N VAL A 54 -6.41 12.17 1.08
CA VAL A 54 -5.94 12.19 -0.32
C VAL A 54 -4.64 12.98 -0.46
N GLU A 55 -4.48 14.05 0.31
CA GLU A 55 -3.31 14.93 0.23
C GLU A 55 -2.04 14.18 0.61
N THR A 56 -2.01 13.54 1.78
CA THR A 56 -0.86 12.73 2.24
C THR A 56 -0.54 11.59 1.27
N VAL A 57 -1.56 10.90 0.74
CA VAL A 57 -1.37 9.84 -0.26
C VAL A 57 -0.66 10.36 -1.50
N LEU A 58 -1.14 11.47 -2.06
CA LEU A 58 -0.59 12.02 -3.29
C LEU A 58 0.78 12.66 -3.11
N GLU A 59 1.04 13.32 -1.97
CA GLU A 59 2.34 13.89 -1.65
C GLU A 59 3.41 12.80 -1.55
N SER A 60 3.12 11.72 -0.83
CA SER A 60 4.01 10.57 -0.69
C SER A 60 4.32 9.92 -2.06
N VAL A 61 3.29 9.62 -2.85
CA VAL A 61 3.49 9.01 -4.17
C VAL A 61 4.25 9.93 -5.14
N LYS A 62 3.97 11.24 -5.12
CA LYS A 62 4.70 12.22 -5.95
C LYS A 62 6.16 12.38 -5.55
N LYS A 63 6.47 12.18 -4.28
CA LYS A 63 7.84 12.18 -3.76
C LYS A 63 8.63 10.99 -4.28
N THR A 64 8.10 9.79 -4.12
CA THR A 64 8.81 8.53 -4.43
C THR A 64 8.73 8.11 -5.90
N GLY A 65 7.66 8.52 -6.60
CA GLY A 65 7.40 8.13 -7.99
C GLY A 65 6.97 6.66 -8.17
N ARG A 66 6.87 5.87 -7.11
CA ARG A 66 6.45 4.45 -7.16
C ARG A 66 5.43 4.17 -6.09
N CYS A 67 4.43 3.36 -6.41
CA CYS A 67 3.33 3.08 -5.49
C CYS A 67 2.95 1.60 -5.47
N VAL A 68 2.89 1.07 -4.25
CA VAL A 68 2.29 -0.24 -3.93
C VAL A 68 1.10 0.01 -3.02
N VAL A 69 -0.07 -0.56 -3.35
CA VAL A 69 -1.22 -0.60 -2.44
C VAL A 69 -1.32 -1.99 -1.85
N PHE A 70 -1.25 -2.08 -0.54
CA PHE A 70 -1.20 -3.35 0.18
C PHE A 70 -2.33 -3.48 1.19
N HIS A 71 -3.24 -4.45 0.97
CA HIS A 71 -4.42 -4.65 1.81
C HIS A 71 -4.97 -6.08 1.76
N GLU A 72 -5.77 -6.46 2.75
CA GLU A 72 -6.38 -7.79 2.90
C GLU A 72 -7.50 -8.08 1.90
N ALA A 73 -8.28 -7.07 1.55
CA ALA A 73 -9.43 -7.24 0.69
C ALA A 73 -9.04 -7.81 -0.68
N ARG A 74 -10.02 -8.39 -1.36
CA ARG A 74 -9.87 -8.93 -2.72
C ARG A 74 -9.32 -7.89 -3.69
N ARG A 75 -8.65 -8.36 -4.72
CA ARG A 75 -8.11 -7.52 -5.78
C ARG A 75 -9.22 -6.81 -6.56
N THR A 76 -10.25 -7.55 -6.95
CA THR A 76 -11.40 -7.01 -7.71
C THR A 76 -12.36 -6.31 -6.76
N LEU A 77 -12.72 -5.08 -7.08
CA LEU A 77 -13.60 -4.21 -6.28
C LEU A 77 -13.08 -3.87 -4.87
N GLY A 78 -11.83 -4.19 -4.56
CA GLY A 78 -11.19 -3.73 -3.33
C GLY A 78 -10.80 -2.25 -3.41
N LEU A 79 -10.69 -1.58 -2.26
CA LEU A 79 -10.30 -0.16 -2.17
C LEU A 79 -8.97 0.15 -2.85
N GLY A 80 -8.08 -0.83 -2.96
CA GLY A 80 -6.82 -0.66 -3.69
C GLY A 80 -6.99 -0.33 -5.16
N ALA A 81 -8.13 -0.66 -5.77
CA ALA A 81 -8.44 -0.23 -7.13
C ALA A 81 -8.76 1.26 -7.20
N GLU A 82 -9.50 1.77 -6.21
CA GLU A 82 -9.81 3.20 -6.07
C GLU A 82 -8.54 4.00 -5.82
N LEU A 83 -7.68 3.57 -4.90
CA LEU A 83 -6.40 4.22 -4.63
C LEU A 83 -5.50 4.23 -5.87
N GLY A 84 -5.46 3.14 -6.63
CA GLY A 84 -4.73 3.09 -7.90
C GLY A 84 -5.30 4.05 -8.96
N SER A 85 -6.62 4.20 -9.03
CA SER A 85 -7.28 5.17 -9.90
C SER A 85 -6.96 6.60 -9.49
N LEU A 86 -7.06 6.92 -8.20
CA LEU A 86 -6.74 8.23 -7.63
C LEU A 86 -5.29 8.63 -7.93
N VAL A 87 -4.33 7.73 -7.70
CA VAL A 87 -2.92 7.97 -8.00
C VAL A 87 -2.71 8.21 -9.49
N ASN A 88 -3.36 7.41 -10.34
CA ASN A 88 -3.27 7.59 -11.79
C ASN A 88 -3.89 8.91 -12.25
N GLU A 89 -4.98 9.38 -11.64
CA GLU A 89 -5.65 10.62 -12.02
C GLU A 89 -4.85 11.87 -11.62
N TYR A 90 -4.19 11.84 -10.43
CA TYR A 90 -3.60 13.05 -9.83
C TYR A 90 -2.07 13.03 -9.68
N ALA A 91 -1.42 11.92 -10.00
CA ALA A 91 0.02 11.76 -9.89
C ALA A 91 0.67 11.01 -11.06
N PHE A 92 -0.06 10.78 -12.16
CA PHE A 92 0.44 10.01 -13.32
C PHE A 92 1.76 10.55 -13.87
N ASP A 93 1.91 11.87 -13.95
CA ASP A 93 3.11 12.55 -14.46
C ASP A 93 4.36 12.36 -13.59
N ARG A 94 4.20 11.80 -12.40
CA ARG A 94 5.28 11.51 -11.45
C ARG A 94 5.62 10.02 -11.36
N LEU A 95 4.78 9.16 -11.92
CA LEU A 95 4.98 7.71 -11.81
C LEU A 95 6.16 7.23 -12.67
N LEU A 96 7.04 6.48 -12.02
CA LEU A 96 8.19 5.78 -12.61
C LEU A 96 7.87 4.29 -12.88
N ALA A 97 6.73 3.81 -12.42
CA ALA A 97 6.23 2.45 -12.64
C ALA A 97 4.71 2.42 -12.51
N PRO A 98 4.00 1.45 -13.12
CA PRO A 98 2.59 1.24 -12.85
C PRO A 98 2.33 0.95 -11.37
N VAL A 99 1.23 1.47 -10.81
CA VAL A 99 0.81 1.16 -9.45
C VAL A 99 0.60 -0.35 -9.31
N ARG A 100 1.24 -0.97 -8.33
CA ARG A 100 1.06 -2.39 -7.99
C ARG A 100 0.11 -2.55 -6.82
N ARG A 101 -0.67 -3.61 -6.86
CA ARG A 101 -1.59 -3.96 -5.76
C ARG A 101 -1.25 -5.35 -5.23
N ALA A 102 -0.82 -5.42 -3.99
CA ALA A 102 -0.66 -6.65 -3.22
C ALA A 102 -1.92 -6.83 -2.35
N THR A 103 -2.69 -7.87 -2.61
CA THR A 103 -4.07 -8.01 -2.10
C THR A 103 -4.37 -9.44 -1.70
N GLY A 104 -5.49 -9.66 -1.02
CA GLY A 104 -6.11 -10.97 -0.92
C GLY A 104 -6.53 -11.50 -2.30
N TYR A 105 -6.85 -12.79 -2.35
CA TYR A 105 -7.31 -13.46 -3.57
C TYR A 105 -8.78 -13.15 -3.88
N ASP A 106 -9.16 -13.23 -5.15
CA ASP A 106 -10.56 -13.07 -5.62
C ASP A 106 -11.40 -14.32 -5.38
N VAL A 107 -11.42 -14.80 -4.14
CA VAL A 107 -12.21 -15.95 -3.68
C VAL A 107 -12.99 -15.58 -2.43
N HIS A 108 -13.90 -16.44 -1.99
CA HIS A 108 -14.53 -16.28 -0.68
C HIS A 108 -13.47 -16.35 0.42
N PHE A 109 -13.63 -15.52 1.44
CA PHE A 109 -12.74 -15.58 2.61
C PHE A 109 -12.85 -16.99 3.21
N PRO A 110 -11.74 -17.73 3.32
CA PRO A 110 -11.76 -19.08 3.86
C PRO A 110 -12.03 -19.06 5.37
N GLY A 111 -12.57 -20.15 5.89
CA GLY A 111 -12.64 -20.33 7.35
C GLY A 111 -11.26 -20.53 7.96
N ASN A 112 -11.19 -20.47 9.26
CA ASN A 112 -9.96 -20.42 10.10
C ASN A 112 -8.83 -21.41 9.74
N VAL A 113 -9.14 -22.50 9.02
CA VAL A 113 -8.16 -23.58 8.76
C VAL A 113 -7.09 -23.16 7.75
N ILE A 114 -7.43 -22.26 6.80
CA ILE A 114 -6.53 -21.80 5.74
C ILE A 114 -6.47 -20.26 5.65
N GLU A 115 -6.84 -19.58 6.70
CA GLU A 115 -6.84 -18.11 6.78
C GLU A 115 -5.44 -17.54 6.55
N ASP A 116 -4.44 -18.14 7.17
CA ASP A 116 -3.04 -17.69 7.07
C ASP A 116 -2.48 -17.83 5.65
N GLU A 117 -2.98 -18.77 4.85
CA GLU A 117 -2.60 -18.94 3.44
C GLU A 117 -3.30 -17.93 2.52
N TYR A 118 -4.48 -17.46 2.95
CA TYR A 118 -5.26 -16.48 2.20
C TYR A 118 -4.77 -15.05 2.43
N LEU A 119 -4.50 -14.67 3.67
CA LEU A 119 -4.11 -13.32 4.03
C LEU A 119 -2.79 -12.94 3.34
N PRO A 120 -2.71 -11.77 2.72
CA PRO A 120 -1.44 -11.30 2.20
C PRO A 120 -0.47 -11.02 3.36
N ASP A 121 0.75 -11.39 3.15
CA ASP A 121 1.84 -11.31 4.12
C ASP A 121 2.98 -10.39 3.66
N ALA A 122 4.08 -10.37 4.43
CA ALA A 122 5.25 -9.59 4.09
C ALA A 122 5.93 -10.05 2.79
N ASP A 123 5.86 -11.34 2.44
CA ASP A 123 6.47 -11.87 1.21
C ASP A 123 5.75 -11.30 -0.03
N ARG A 124 4.40 -11.20 0.05
CA ARG A 124 3.60 -10.61 -1.01
C ARG A 124 3.83 -9.10 -1.16
N ALA A 125 3.98 -8.39 -0.04
CA ALA A 125 4.34 -6.97 -0.05
C ALA A 125 5.75 -6.76 -0.63
N GLN A 126 6.73 -7.54 -0.20
CA GLN A 126 8.10 -7.53 -0.71
C GLN A 126 8.13 -7.72 -2.22
N TYR A 127 7.48 -8.77 -2.73
CA TYR A 127 7.41 -9.02 -4.17
C TYR A 127 6.82 -7.83 -4.95
N ALA A 128 5.79 -7.18 -4.42
CA ALA A 128 5.20 -6.02 -5.07
C ALA A 128 6.13 -4.79 -5.06
N ILE A 129 6.90 -4.58 -3.98
CA ILE A 129 7.91 -3.53 -3.87
C ILE A 129 9.02 -3.78 -4.90
N GLU A 130 9.61 -4.96 -4.92
CA GLU A 130 10.65 -5.34 -5.88
C GLU A 130 10.17 -5.16 -7.32
N ALA A 131 8.93 -5.56 -7.62
CA ALA A 131 8.36 -5.45 -8.97
C ALA A 131 8.16 -4.00 -9.46
N VAL A 132 7.97 -3.01 -8.58
CA VAL A 132 7.92 -1.60 -8.99
C VAL A 132 9.31 -0.96 -9.02
N MET A 133 10.26 -1.49 -8.24
CA MET A 133 11.65 -1.04 -8.27
C MET A 133 12.36 -1.51 -9.54
N ASP A 134 12.12 -2.75 -9.97
CA ASP A 134 12.73 -3.36 -11.14
C ASP A 134 12.04 -2.98 -12.46
N TYR A 135 10.98 -2.15 -12.41
CA TYR A 135 10.23 -1.80 -13.61
C TYR A 135 11.06 -0.89 -14.52
N GLU A 136 11.20 -1.30 -15.78
CA GLU A 136 11.81 -0.54 -16.88
C GLU A 136 10.74 -0.22 -17.94
N PHE A 137 10.76 1.01 -18.48
CA PHE A 137 9.89 1.43 -19.58
C PHE A 137 10.37 0.89 -20.93
#